data_858fe032e6aea00634f8bff56ff5e4ac
#
_entry.id   858fe032e6aea00634f8bff56ff5e4ac
#
_cell.length_a   1.000
_cell.length_b   1.000
_cell.length_c   1.000
_cell.angle_alpha   90.00
_cell.angle_beta   90.00
_cell.angle_gamma   90.00
#
_symmetry.space_group_name_H-M   'P 1'
#
loop_
_entity.id
_entity.type
_entity.pdbx_description
1 polymer ?
#
loop_
_entity_poly.entity_id
_entity_poly.type
_entity_poly.pdbx_seq_one_letter_code
_entity_poly.pdbx_strand_id
1 'polypeptide(L)'
;MVKNYVLDTNVLLHDPHALFSFQDNHVYIPMPVLEELDRFKKSPGALGANCREVIRKLDGLRASGDLLKGVRTDAGGLICVKIFQDKEFENVVLPSYFKKGLADNWILLYLMKIQKIDPKMRTIFVTKDINFRLKSQIIGVTAQDYLTDKSVVTEDRGFYEVSIPEDAMRTFDEEGRISFSALSLPSSMKKRNVFFDFGQSLYGKTTETTDEIVRLEVGLGTSVYGITARNREQLFALEVLRDDSIPLVCLTGKAGTGKTLIAIAAGLSKVMDENAYTKLTVTKPVVSMGQDIGFLPGTAEEKIRPWVQPVYDNLDFLFARKGVRAEEYLKKRKIIEVEILSYIRGRSIPHQYIIIDEAQNLTPHEVKTIITRAGEKTKIVLTGDPDQIDNPYLDRTSNGLMVLASKFFDHPLAAHITLEKGERSALATVASEIL
;
A
#
# COMPACT_ATOMS: atom_id res chain seq x y z
N MET A 1 -27.79 17.76 3.37
CA MET A 1 -27.55 18.83 4.39
C MET A 1 -26.04 19.05 4.46
N VAL A 2 -25.60 20.25 4.17
CA VAL A 2 -24.17 20.63 4.20
C VAL A 2 -23.60 20.50 5.62
N LYS A 3 -22.37 19.99 5.74
CA LYS A 3 -21.64 19.78 6.98
C LYS A 3 -20.35 20.59 7.00
N ASN A 4 -19.85 20.86 8.18
CA ASN A 4 -18.54 21.48 8.40
C ASN A 4 -17.53 20.38 8.72
N TYR A 5 -16.56 20.15 7.85
CA TYR A 5 -15.43 19.23 8.08
C TYR A 5 -14.21 20.05 8.51
N VAL A 6 -13.62 19.72 9.62
CA VAL A 6 -12.37 20.33 10.10
C VAL A 6 -11.27 19.29 9.94
N LEU A 7 -10.23 19.61 9.17
CA LEU A 7 -9.16 18.66 8.88
C LEU A 7 -7.99 18.84 9.84
N ASP A 8 -7.47 17.70 10.28
CA ASP A 8 -6.24 17.61 11.04
C ASP A 8 -5.02 17.61 10.10
N THR A 9 -3.87 17.98 10.62
CA THR A 9 -2.58 17.98 9.91
C THR A 9 -2.23 16.61 9.35
N ASN A 10 -2.45 15.54 10.14
CA ASN A 10 -2.13 14.18 9.74
C ASN A 10 -2.94 13.69 8.52
N VAL A 11 -4.17 14.18 8.34
CA VAL A 11 -5.00 13.90 7.16
C VAL A 11 -4.38 14.51 5.90
N LEU A 12 -3.97 15.77 5.99
CA LEU A 12 -3.37 16.52 4.89
C LEU A 12 -1.96 15.99 4.52
N LEU A 13 -1.19 15.58 5.52
CA LEU A 13 0.12 14.94 5.32
C LEU A 13 0.00 13.54 4.71
N HIS A 14 -1.11 12.84 5.00
CA HIS A 14 -1.40 11.54 4.43
C HIS A 14 -1.88 11.65 2.96
N ASP A 15 -2.85 12.53 2.71
CA ASP A 15 -3.40 12.77 1.37
C ASP A 15 -3.58 14.27 1.09
N PRO A 16 -2.73 14.87 0.24
CA PRO A 16 -2.88 16.26 -0.18
C PRO A 16 -4.18 16.57 -0.93
N HIS A 17 -4.88 15.54 -1.45
CA HIS A 17 -6.17 15.69 -2.11
C HIS A 17 -7.35 15.70 -1.14
N ALA A 18 -7.13 15.41 0.15
CA ALA A 18 -8.16 15.45 1.17
C ALA A 18 -8.90 16.78 1.23
N LEU A 19 -8.25 17.89 0.84
CA LEU A 19 -8.88 19.21 0.70
C LEU A 19 -10.14 19.19 -0.17
N PHE A 20 -10.18 18.33 -1.19
CA PHE A 20 -11.24 18.28 -2.20
C PHE A 20 -12.15 17.04 -2.07
N SER A 21 -11.94 16.22 -1.05
CA SER A 21 -12.62 14.92 -0.91
C SER A 21 -14.01 15.00 -0.28
N PHE A 22 -14.48 16.18 0.11
CA PHE A 22 -15.72 16.35 0.88
C PHE A 22 -16.90 16.92 0.06
N GLN A 23 -16.82 16.80 -1.27
CA GLN A 23 -17.90 17.17 -2.21
C GLN A 23 -18.43 18.60 -2.00
N ASP A 24 -19.75 18.76 -1.78
CA ASP A 24 -20.46 20.02 -1.59
C ASP A 24 -20.43 20.56 -0.15
N ASN A 25 -19.63 19.94 0.74
CA ASN A 25 -19.52 20.33 2.13
C ASN A 25 -18.45 21.43 2.34
N HIS A 26 -18.46 22.02 3.56
CA HIS A 26 -17.46 23.00 3.94
C HIS A 26 -16.25 22.32 4.59
N VAL A 27 -15.07 22.67 4.14
CA VAL A 27 -13.79 22.19 4.67
C VAL A 27 -13.09 23.35 5.38
N TYR A 28 -12.84 23.21 6.66
CA TYR A 28 -12.14 24.18 7.48
C TYR A 28 -10.76 23.69 7.86
N ILE A 29 -9.78 24.56 7.70
CA ILE A 29 -8.39 24.35 8.09
C ILE A 29 -8.07 25.33 9.20
N PRO A 30 -7.92 24.88 10.46
CA PRO A 30 -7.49 25.73 11.56
C PRO A 30 -6.09 26.30 11.34
N MET A 31 -5.83 27.52 11.79
CA MET A 31 -4.48 28.12 11.70
C MET A 31 -3.38 27.23 12.33
N PRO A 32 -3.59 26.58 13.49
CA PRO A 32 -2.60 25.65 14.05
C PRO A 32 -2.18 24.52 13.10
N VAL A 33 -3.09 24.05 12.24
CA VAL A 33 -2.79 23.03 11.21
C VAL A 33 -1.81 23.59 10.16
N LEU A 34 -1.99 24.83 9.74
CA LEU A 34 -1.04 25.49 8.81
C LEU A 34 0.34 25.70 9.43
N GLU A 35 0.39 26.10 10.71
CA GLU A 35 1.65 26.24 11.44
C GLU A 35 2.39 24.92 11.56
N GLU A 36 1.65 23.84 11.77
CA GLU A 36 2.21 22.50 11.85
C GLU A 36 2.70 22.00 10.48
N LEU A 37 1.94 22.23 9.41
CA LEU A 37 2.38 21.98 8.03
C LEU A 37 3.69 22.73 7.72
N ASP A 38 3.83 23.96 8.19
CA ASP A 38 5.05 24.75 7.94
C ASP A 38 6.30 24.13 8.57
N ARG A 39 6.18 23.42 9.68
CA ARG A 39 7.26 22.65 10.31
C ARG A 39 7.68 21.45 9.46
N PHE A 40 6.71 20.77 8.82
CA PHE A 40 6.96 19.56 8.03
C PHE A 40 7.44 19.84 6.59
N LYS A 41 7.33 21.06 6.07
CA LYS A 41 7.70 21.37 4.66
C LYS A 41 9.16 21.06 4.31
N LYS A 42 10.07 21.07 5.31
CA LYS A 42 11.50 20.75 5.16
C LYS A 42 11.82 19.29 5.43
N SER A 43 10.86 18.49 5.86
CA SER A 43 11.07 17.07 6.16
C SER A 43 11.46 16.31 4.90
N PRO A 44 12.39 15.35 5.00
CA PRO A 44 12.74 14.48 3.89
C PRO A 44 11.60 13.52 3.52
N GLY A 45 11.66 12.93 2.34
CA GLY A 45 10.74 11.89 1.90
C GLY A 45 9.33 12.37 1.56
N ALA A 46 8.36 11.46 1.69
CA ALA A 46 6.97 11.65 1.29
C ALA A 46 6.27 12.71 2.15
N LEU A 47 6.55 12.73 3.44
CA LEU A 47 5.94 13.67 4.38
C LEU A 47 6.15 15.14 3.94
N GLY A 48 7.39 15.52 3.68
CA GLY A 48 7.70 16.86 3.18
C GLY A 48 7.17 17.12 1.77
N ALA A 49 7.13 16.10 0.91
CA ALA A 49 6.57 16.21 -0.44
C ALA A 49 5.06 16.49 -0.38
N ASN A 50 4.31 15.72 0.41
CA ASN A 50 2.87 15.90 0.61
C ASN A 50 2.58 17.26 1.24
N CYS A 51 3.34 17.65 2.25
CA CYS A 51 3.22 18.98 2.87
C CYS A 51 3.37 20.11 1.84
N ARG A 52 4.42 20.07 1.01
CA ARG A 52 4.63 21.07 -0.06
C ARG A 52 3.52 21.04 -1.11
N GLU A 53 2.92 19.89 -1.36
CA GLU A 53 1.78 19.78 -2.27
C GLU A 53 0.52 20.41 -1.69
N VAL A 54 0.21 20.16 -0.41
CA VAL A 54 -0.88 20.83 0.30
C VAL A 54 -0.75 22.34 0.24
N ILE A 55 0.47 22.86 0.57
CA ILE A 55 0.74 24.30 0.54
C ILE A 55 0.53 24.87 -0.87
N ARG A 56 0.99 24.19 -1.92
CA ARG A 56 0.76 24.61 -3.31
C ARG A 56 -0.70 24.64 -3.69
N LYS A 57 -1.49 23.64 -3.25
CA LYS A 57 -2.96 23.59 -3.48
C LYS A 57 -3.66 24.76 -2.78
N LEU A 58 -3.29 25.05 -1.54
CA LEU A 58 -3.83 26.19 -0.81
C LEU A 58 -3.44 27.54 -1.46
N ASP A 59 -2.21 27.66 -1.94
CA ASP A 59 -1.79 28.86 -2.65
C ASP A 59 -2.52 29.04 -3.99
N GLY A 60 -2.78 27.94 -4.71
CA GLY A 60 -3.62 27.92 -5.91
C GLY A 60 -5.07 28.38 -5.61
N LEU A 61 -5.66 27.92 -4.52
CA LEU A 61 -6.99 28.38 -4.07
C LEU A 61 -6.99 29.85 -3.70
N ARG A 62 -5.93 30.36 -3.06
CA ARG A 62 -5.76 31.78 -2.75
C ARG A 62 -5.76 32.66 -4.01
N ALA A 63 -5.22 32.17 -5.12
CA ALA A 63 -5.26 32.88 -6.39
C ALA A 63 -6.70 32.97 -6.99
N SER A 64 -7.58 32.04 -6.59
CA SER A 64 -8.98 31.99 -7.03
C SER A 64 -9.95 32.74 -6.12
N GLY A 65 -9.52 33.18 -4.91
CA GLY A 65 -10.38 33.86 -3.95
C GLY A 65 -9.75 34.06 -2.57
N ASP A 66 -10.54 34.62 -1.66
CA ASP A 66 -10.13 34.86 -0.27
C ASP A 66 -10.37 33.63 0.60
N LEU A 67 -9.30 32.91 0.96
CA LEU A 67 -9.35 31.70 1.77
C LEU A 67 -9.92 31.94 3.19
N LEU A 68 -9.87 33.16 3.71
CA LEU A 68 -10.45 33.49 5.02
C LEU A 68 -11.98 33.57 4.97
N LYS A 69 -12.52 34.01 3.83
CA LYS A 69 -13.96 34.02 3.55
C LYS A 69 -14.45 32.68 3.00
N GLY A 70 -13.56 31.92 2.40
CA GLY A 70 -13.80 30.63 1.78
C GLY A 70 -13.82 30.71 0.25
N VAL A 71 -13.18 29.70 -0.37
CA VAL A 71 -13.11 29.52 -1.83
C VAL A 71 -13.97 28.33 -2.22
N ARG A 72 -14.84 28.51 -3.20
CA ARG A 72 -15.69 27.43 -3.70
C ARG A 72 -14.87 26.44 -4.52
N THR A 73 -15.19 25.16 -4.34
CA THR A 73 -14.63 24.07 -5.16
C THR A 73 -15.53 23.77 -6.36
N ASP A 74 -15.00 23.08 -7.37
CA ASP A 74 -15.75 22.62 -8.55
C ASP A 74 -16.94 21.70 -8.17
N ALA A 75 -16.83 20.97 -7.06
CA ALA A 75 -17.91 20.14 -6.51
C ALA A 75 -18.98 20.94 -5.72
N GLY A 76 -18.88 22.25 -5.68
CA GLY A 76 -19.84 23.12 -4.98
C GLY A 76 -19.57 23.33 -3.48
N GLY A 77 -18.55 22.68 -2.93
CA GLY A 77 -18.10 22.84 -1.54
C GLY A 77 -17.36 24.16 -1.29
N LEU A 78 -16.96 24.38 -0.04
CA LEU A 78 -16.22 25.56 0.40
C LEU A 78 -14.95 25.14 1.15
N ILE A 79 -13.79 25.68 0.78
CA ILE A 79 -12.55 25.51 1.54
C ILE A 79 -12.20 26.85 2.20
N CYS A 80 -11.98 26.84 3.51
CA CYS A 80 -11.75 28.03 4.29
C CYS A 80 -10.67 27.80 5.35
N VAL A 81 -9.75 28.75 5.46
CA VAL A 81 -8.79 28.81 6.57
C VAL A 81 -9.43 29.58 7.72
N LYS A 82 -9.48 29.00 8.91
CA LYS A 82 -10.03 29.64 10.11
C LYS A 82 -8.93 30.20 10.98
N ILE A 83 -9.05 31.48 11.24
CA ILE A 83 -8.19 32.24 12.16
C ILE A 83 -9.08 32.88 13.21
N PHE A 84 -8.76 32.74 14.47
CA PHE A 84 -9.42 33.39 15.60
C PHE A 84 -8.39 34.12 16.43
N GLN A 85 -8.79 35.31 16.98
CA GLN A 85 -7.98 36.06 17.93
C GLN A 85 -8.16 35.50 19.34
N ASP A 86 -7.19 35.67 20.23
CA ASP A 86 -7.22 35.14 21.60
C ASP A 86 -8.49 35.52 22.37
N LYS A 87 -8.94 36.76 22.22
CA LYS A 87 -10.19 37.27 22.83
C LYS A 87 -11.45 36.54 22.38
N GLU A 88 -11.41 35.86 21.22
CA GLU A 88 -12.56 35.12 20.74
C GLU A 88 -12.67 33.73 21.39
N PHE A 89 -11.65 33.29 22.13
CA PHE A 89 -11.66 32.07 22.92
C PHE A 89 -12.04 32.26 24.38
N GLU A 90 -12.27 33.50 24.85
CA GLU A 90 -12.63 33.80 26.27
C GLU A 90 -13.82 32.97 26.77
N ASN A 91 -14.78 32.65 25.88
CA ASN A 91 -15.98 31.86 26.20
C ASN A 91 -15.84 30.38 25.76
N VAL A 92 -14.63 29.92 25.43
CA VAL A 92 -14.34 28.53 25.01
C VAL A 92 -13.27 27.99 25.94
N VAL A 93 -13.66 27.15 26.88
CA VAL A 93 -12.75 26.60 27.88
C VAL A 93 -12.64 25.11 27.71
N LEU A 94 -11.41 24.64 27.50
CA LEU A 94 -11.12 23.22 27.56
C LEU A 94 -11.17 22.72 29.02
N PRO A 95 -11.64 21.49 29.25
CA PRO A 95 -11.55 20.85 30.56
C PRO A 95 -10.13 20.91 31.14
N SER A 96 -10.02 21.09 32.47
CA SER A 96 -8.76 21.38 33.18
C SER A 96 -7.66 20.32 33.03
N TYR A 97 -8.04 19.09 32.65
CA TYR A 97 -7.10 17.99 32.40
C TYR A 97 -6.35 18.10 31.04
N PHE A 98 -6.77 18.99 30.14
CA PHE A 98 -5.99 19.28 28.95
C PHE A 98 -4.84 20.25 29.27
N LYS A 99 -3.59 19.81 29.03
CA LYS A 99 -2.42 20.67 29.30
C LYS A 99 -2.41 21.88 28.36
N LYS A 100 -2.31 23.09 28.92
CA LYS A 100 -2.18 24.32 28.13
C LYS A 100 -0.89 24.28 27.29
N GLY A 101 -0.95 24.80 26.05
CA GLY A 101 0.22 25.01 25.20
C GLY A 101 0.58 23.85 24.23
N LEU A 102 -0.15 22.75 24.23
CA LEU A 102 -0.01 21.72 23.21
C LEU A 102 -0.73 22.14 21.90
N ALA A 103 -0.12 21.92 20.74
CA ALA A 103 -0.69 22.25 19.43
C ALA A 103 -2.06 21.60 19.21
N ASP A 104 -2.21 20.33 19.57
CA ASP A 104 -3.47 19.58 19.52
C ASP A 104 -4.61 20.31 20.25
N ASN A 105 -4.32 20.88 21.42
CA ASN A 105 -5.34 21.54 22.24
C ASN A 105 -5.83 22.84 21.61
N TRP A 106 -5.01 23.51 20.81
CA TRP A 106 -5.47 24.64 20.01
C TRP A 106 -6.45 24.19 18.93
N ILE A 107 -6.20 23.08 18.28
CA ILE A 107 -7.13 22.51 17.29
C ILE A 107 -8.47 22.19 17.97
N LEU A 108 -8.48 21.62 19.20
CA LEU A 108 -9.70 21.38 19.96
C LEU A 108 -10.48 22.66 20.27
N LEU A 109 -9.78 23.76 20.64
CA LEU A 109 -10.40 25.06 20.83
C LEU A 109 -11.05 25.58 19.55
N TYR A 110 -10.38 25.43 18.41
CA TYR A 110 -10.93 25.80 17.10
C TYR A 110 -12.18 24.99 16.78
N LEU A 111 -12.19 23.68 17.05
CA LEU A 111 -13.36 22.83 16.85
C LEU A 111 -14.57 23.30 17.64
N MET A 112 -14.38 23.57 18.95
CA MET A 112 -15.44 24.07 19.81
C MET A 112 -15.95 25.43 19.33
N LYS A 113 -15.05 26.29 18.84
CA LYS A 113 -15.43 27.63 18.35
C LYS A 113 -16.21 27.51 17.03
N ILE A 114 -15.78 26.72 16.09
CA ILE A 114 -16.47 26.50 14.83
C ILE A 114 -17.88 25.94 15.07
N GLN A 115 -18.03 24.99 15.98
CA GLN A 115 -19.32 24.42 16.35
C GLN A 115 -20.28 25.47 16.96
N LYS A 116 -19.74 26.41 17.73
CA LYS A 116 -20.53 27.52 18.33
C LYS A 116 -20.94 28.58 17.33
N ILE A 117 -20.12 28.85 16.30
CA ILE A 117 -20.41 29.86 15.27
C ILE A 117 -21.59 29.43 14.39
N ASP A 118 -21.68 28.16 14.08
CA ASP A 118 -22.78 27.64 13.25
C ASP A 118 -23.40 26.37 13.88
N PRO A 119 -24.25 26.54 14.89
CA PRO A 119 -24.86 25.41 15.61
C PRO A 119 -25.88 24.64 14.77
N LYS A 120 -26.30 25.16 13.63
CA LYS A 120 -27.22 24.46 12.70
C LYS A 120 -26.51 23.49 11.78
N MET A 121 -25.23 23.70 11.57
CA MET A 121 -24.41 22.82 10.74
C MET A 121 -23.62 21.87 11.62
N ARG A 122 -23.69 20.56 11.30
CA ARG A 122 -22.94 19.56 12.03
C ARG A 122 -21.45 19.73 11.75
N THR A 123 -20.66 19.98 12.80
CA THR A 123 -19.20 20.01 12.72
C THR A 123 -18.63 18.64 12.96
N ILE A 124 -17.76 18.19 12.07
CA ILE A 124 -17.11 16.89 12.10
C ILE A 124 -15.58 17.10 11.99
N PHE A 125 -14.87 16.62 12.99
CA PHE A 125 -13.42 16.61 12.96
C PHE A 125 -12.93 15.37 12.22
N VAL A 126 -12.00 15.54 11.28
CA VAL A 126 -11.40 14.44 10.50
C VAL A 126 -9.95 14.32 10.91
N THR A 127 -9.60 13.18 11.51
CA THR A 127 -8.23 12.89 11.97
C THR A 127 -7.95 11.38 11.90
N LYS A 128 -6.73 11.02 11.53
CA LYS A 128 -6.24 9.63 11.56
C LYS A 128 -5.78 9.20 12.96
N ASP A 129 -5.56 10.14 13.87
CA ASP A 129 -5.16 9.87 15.27
C ASP A 129 -6.35 9.43 16.12
N ILE A 130 -6.30 8.16 16.60
CA ILE A 130 -7.31 7.58 17.47
C ILE A 130 -7.46 8.36 18.78
N ASN A 131 -6.34 8.76 19.39
CA ASN A 131 -6.36 9.52 20.65
C ASN A 131 -6.99 10.89 20.44
N PHE A 132 -6.73 11.51 19.29
CA PHE A 132 -7.32 12.80 18.97
C PHE A 132 -8.83 12.71 18.69
N ARG A 133 -9.29 11.61 18.09
CA ARG A 133 -10.74 11.33 17.99
C ARG A 133 -11.39 11.19 19.36
N LEU A 134 -10.76 10.47 20.29
CA LEU A 134 -11.25 10.35 21.67
C LEU A 134 -11.29 11.71 22.40
N LYS A 135 -10.21 12.51 22.28
CA LYS A 135 -10.17 13.87 22.85
C LYS A 135 -11.31 14.76 22.30
N SER A 136 -11.59 14.67 21.00
CA SER A 136 -12.68 15.43 20.37
C SER A 136 -14.06 15.01 20.88
N GLN A 137 -14.27 13.71 21.08
CA GLN A 137 -15.52 13.17 21.62
C GLN A 137 -15.76 13.67 23.06
N ILE A 138 -14.71 13.77 23.89
CA ILE A 138 -14.79 14.30 25.25
C ILE A 138 -15.28 15.74 25.28
N ILE A 139 -14.92 16.57 24.30
CA ILE A 139 -15.39 17.97 24.20
C ILE A 139 -16.72 18.11 23.43
N GLY A 140 -17.39 16.98 23.11
CA GLY A 140 -18.69 16.98 22.43
C GLY A 140 -18.65 17.26 20.93
N VAL A 141 -17.49 17.17 20.30
CA VAL A 141 -17.35 17.27 18.84
C VAL A 141 -17.29 15.89 18.20
N THR A 142 -18.12 15.64 17.20
CA THR A 142 -18.07 14.39 16.43
C THR A 142 -16.74 14.33 15.69
N ALA A 143 -16.01 13.24 15.85
CA ALA A 143 -14.79 12.97 15.08
C ALA A 143 -14.95 11.70 14.25
N GLN A 144 -14.31 11.68 13.09
CA GLN A 144 -14.24 10.51 12.20
C GLN A 144 -12.85 10.34 11.62
N ASP A 145 -12.55 9.12 11.20
CA ASP A 145 -11.34 8.82 10.43
C ASP A 145 -11.50 9.32 8.99
N TYR A 146 -10.36 9.60 8.33
CA TYR A 146 -10.33 9.88 6.91
C TYR A 146 -10.37 8.56 6.13
N LEU A 147 -11.54 8.24 5.57
CA LEU A 147 -11.83 6.93 4.99
C LEU A 147 -11.70 6.87 3.46
N THR A 148 -11.46 7.99 2.79
CA THR A 148 -11.45 8.06 1.31
C THR A 148 -10.38 7.15 0.69
N ASP A 149 -9.34 6.80 1.45
CA ASP A 149 -8.27 5.90 1.03
C ASP A 149 -8.46 4.46 1.51
N LYS A 150 -9.48 4.19 2.35
CA LYS A 150 -9.69 2.82 2.79
C LYS A 150 -10.23 2.02 1.63
N SER A 151 -9.42 1.08 1.17
CA SER A 151 -9.94 -0.04 0.39
C SER A 151 -11.04 -0.71 1.21
N VAL A 152 -12.15 -1.04 0.59
CA VAL A 152 -12.94 -2.17 1.13
C VAL A 152 -11.94 -3.32 1.14
N VAL A 153 -11.50 -3.75 2.32
CA VAL A 153 -10.66 -4.94 2.44
C VAL A 153 -11.55 -6.07 1.94
N THR A 154 -11.47 -6.31 0.64
CA THR A 154 -11.99 -7.54 0.10
C THR A 154 -11.10 -8.62 0.67
N GLU A 155 -11.68 -9.61 1.34
CA GLU A 155 -10.99 -10.81 1.80
C GLU A 155 -10.59 -11.70 0.62
N ASP A 156 -10.53 -11.14 -0.58
CA ASP A 156 -10.19 -11.83 -1.80
C ASP A 156 -8.70 -12.18 -1.81
N ARG A 157 -8.44 -13.46 -1.60
CA ARG A 157 -7.09 -14.04 -1.51
C ARG A 157 -6.43 -14.24 -2.88
N GLY A 158 -7.17 -13.99 -3.97
CA GLY A 158 -6.75 -14.27 -5.35
C GLY A 158 -6.99 -15.74 -5.75
N PHE A 159 -7.60 -16.54 -4.88
CA PHE A 159 -7.99 -17.92 -5.17
C PHE A 159 -9.22 -18.35 -4.38
N TYR A 160 -9.89 -19.38 -4.89
CA TYR A 160 -11.09 -19.98 -4.31
C TYR A 160 -10.90 -21.48 -4.16
N GLU A 161 -11.38 -22.03 -3.03
CA GLU A 161 -11.48 -23.47 -2.80
C GLU A 161 -12.91 -23.87 -3.17
N VAL A 162 -13.05 -24.75 -4.13
CA VAL A 162 -14.34 -25.09 -4.73
C VAL A 162 -14.47 -26.59 -4.91
N SER A 163 -15.57 -27.17 -4.47
CA SER A 163 -15.93 -28.53 -4.82
C SER A 163 -16.79 -28.51 -6.07
N ILE A 164 -16.44 -29.33 -7.06
CA ILE A 164 -17.18 -29.50 -8.30
C ILE A 164 -17.61 -30.95 -8.46
N PRO A 165 -18.68 -31.24 -9.27
CA PRO A 165 -19.11 -32.61 -9.53
C PRO A 165 -17.98 -33.46 -10.16
N GLU A 166 -18.00 -34.77 -9.93
CA GLU A 166 -16.97 -35.70 -10.42
C GLU A 166 -16.88 -35.73 -11.94
N ASP A 167 -17.98 -35.60 -12.66
CA ASP A 167 -18.01 -35.52 -14.12
C ASP A 167 -17.33 -34.24 -14.61
N ALA A 168 -17.59 -33.10 -13.99
CA ALA A 168 -16.93 -31.84 -14.27
C ALA A 168 -15.41 -31.91 -13.96
N MET A 169 -15.05 -32.57 -12.86
CA MET A 169 -13.66 -32.77 -12.47
C MET A 169 -12.92 -33.63 -13.50
N ARG A 170 -13.54 -34.69 -13.98
CA ARG A 170 -12.99 -35.56 -15.04
C ARG A 170 -12.81 -34.80 -16.35
N THR A 171 -13.85 -34.08 -16.79
CA THR A 171 -13.77 -33.23 -17.99
C THR A 171 -12.64 -32.23 -17.91
N PHE A 172 -12.49 -31.54 -16.77
CA PHE A 172 -11.44 -30.57 -16.56
C PHE A 172 -10.04 -31.20 -16.55
N ASP A 173 -9.90 -32.40 -15.99
CA ASP A 173 -8.62 -33.14 -15.98
C ASP A 173 -8.22 -33.62 -17.38
N GLU A 174 -9.21 -34.09 -18.19
CA GLU A 174 -8.97 -34.60 -19.54
C GLU A 174 -8.79 -33.47 -20.56
N GLU A 175 -9.63 -32.46 -20.56
CA GLU A 175 -9.63 -31.37 -21.56
C GLU A 175 -8.71 -30.20 -21.20
N GLY A 176 -8.27 -30.10 -19.96
CA GLY A 176 -7.44 -29.01 -19.45
C GLY A 176 -8.16 -27.64 -19.37
N ARG A 177 -9.46 -27.60 -19.64
CA ARG A 177 -10.30 -26.40 -19.55
C ARG A 177 -11.74 -26.74 -19.26
N ILE A 178 -12.46 -25.81 -18.63
CA ILE A 178 -13.89 -25.93 -18.39
C ILE A 178 -14.55 -24.55 -18.43
N SER A 179 -15.75 -24.47 -18.97
CA SER A 179 -16.52 -23.23 -18.97
C SER A 179 -16.94 -22.89 -17.53
N PHE A 180 -16.80 -21.60 -17.15
CA PHE A 180 -17.22 -21.12 -15.84
C PHE A 180 -18.72 -21.39 -15.58
N SER A 181 -19.55 -21.25 -16.62
CA SER A 181 -20.99 -21.52 -16.56
C SER A 181 -21.34 -22.97 -16.28
N ALA A 182 -20.49 -23.94 -16.67
CA ALA A 182 -20.71 -25.36 -16.43
C ALA A 182 -20.52 -25.75 -14.95
N LEU A 183 -19.82 -24.93 -14.17
CA LEU A 183 -19.47 -25.22 -12.77
C LEU A 183 -20.53 -24.73 -11.77
N SER A 184 -21.56 -24.03 -12.17
CA SER A 184 -22.59 -23.44 -11.28
C SER A 184 -22.00 -22.63 -10.11
N LEU A 185 -20.85 -21.99 -10.32
CA LEU A 185 -20.17 -21.18 -9.33
C LEU A 185 -20.82 -19.79 -9.20
N PRO A 186 -20.74 -19.14 -8.02
CA PRO A 186 -21.18 -17.76 -7.86
C PRO A 186 -20.50 -16.81 -8.84
N SER A 187 -21.26 -15.92 -9.46
CA SER A 187 -20.73 -14.93 -10.40
C SER A 187 -19.71 -13.98 -9.77
N SER A 188 -19.71 -13.82 -8.44
CA SER A 188 -18.71 -13.06 -7.69
C SER A 188 -17.31 -13.66 -7.80
N MET A 189 -17.18 -14.96 -8.07
CA MET A 189 -15.91 -15.66 -8.29
C MET A 189 -15.39 -15.51 -9.74
N LYS A 190 -16.24 -15.03 -10.67
CA LYS A 190 -15.87 -14.83 -12.07
C LYS A 190 -15.02 -13.57 -12.23
N LYS A 191 -13.74 -13.68 -11.87
CA LYS A 191 -12.74 -12.62 -11.89
C LYS A 191 -11.55 -13.01 -12.75
N ARG A 192 -10.79 -12.02 -13.22
CA ARG A 192 -9.55 -12.23 -14.00
C ARG A 192 -8.40 -12.59 -13.08
N ASN A 193 -7.50 -13.41 -13.59
CA ASN A 193 -6.24 -13.76 -12.92
C ASN A 193 -6.44 -14.32 -11.51
N VAL A 194 -7.53 -15.03 -11.26
CA VAL A 194 -7.82 -15.76 -10.02
C VAL A 194 -7.68 -17.26 -10.21
N PHE A 195 -7.40 -17.96 -9.12
CA PHE A 195 -7.15 -19.38 -9.11
C PHE A 195 -8.27 -20.17 -8.47
N PHE A 196 -8.39 -21.42 -8.83
CA PHE A 196 -9.34 -22.37 -8.29
C PHE A 196 -8.62 -23.63 -7.83
N ASP A 197 -8.85 -24.02 -6.61
CA ASP A 197 -8.45 -25.31 -6.05
C ASP A 197 -9.66 -26.22 -6.00
N PHE A 198 -9.68 -27.22 -6.85
CA PHE A 198 -10.75 -28.22 -6.95
C PHE A 198 -10.49 -29.45 -6.05
N GLY A 199 -9.40 -29.43 -5.26
CA GLY A 199 -8.95 -30.57 -4.48
C GLY A 199 -8.07 -31.52 -5.29
N GLN A 200 -7.51 -32.55 -4.63
CA GLN A 200 -6.67 -33.58 -5.24
C GLN A 200 -5.49 -33.06 -6.08
N SER A 201 -4.98 -31.86 -5.73
CA SER A 201 -3.94 -31.14 -6.48
C SER A 201 -4.34 -30.74 -7.93
N LEU A 202 -5.64 -30.65 -8.18
CA LEU A 202 -6.18 -30.15 -9.44
C LEU A 202 -6.46 -28.65 -9.32
N TYR A 203 -5.70 -27.84 -10.07
CA TYR A 203 -5.75 -26.39 -10.01
C TYR A 203 -6.10 -25.79 -11.37
N GLY A 204 -6.90 -24.73 -11.33
CA GLY A 204 -7.24 -23.94 -12.52
C GLY A 204 -7.04 -22.45 -12.30
N LYS A 205 -6.95 -21.69 -13.38
CA LYS A 205 -6.95 -20.23 -13.35
C LYS A 205 -7.90 -19.68 -14.41
N THR A 206 -8.52 -18.52 -14.11
CA THR A 206 -9.16 -17.71 -15.14
C THR A 206 -8.10 -16.92 -15.91
N THR A 207 -8.42 -16.60 -17.15
CA THR A 207 -7.62 -15.74 -18.02
C THR A 207 -8.30 -14.37 -18.17
N GLU A 208 -7.91 -13.60 -19.17
CA GLU A 208 -8.52 -12.29 -19.46
C GLU A 208 -10.04 -12.38 -19.75
N THR A 209 -10.49 -13.49 -20.33
CA THR A 209 -11.90 -13.66 -20.76
C THR A 209 -12.85 -14.01 -19.63
N THR A 210 -12.34 -14.57 -18.52
CA THR A 210 -13.12 -15.07 -17.36
C THR A 210 -14.20 -16.13 -17.66
N ASP A 211 -14.46 -16.47 -18.92
CA ASP A 211 -15.50 -17.42 -19.31
C ASP A 211 -15.06 -18.88 -19.18
N GLU A 212 -13.75 -19.09 -19.15
CA GLU A 212 -13.15 -20.42 -19.00
C GLU A 212 -12.17 -20.42 -17.82
N ILE A 213 -12.08 -21.57 -17.16
CA ILE A 213 -11.01 -21.90 -16.22
C ILE A 213 -10.08 -22.87 -16.93
N VAL A 214 -8.81 -22.51 -16.99
CA VAL A 214 -7.76 -23.31 -17.64
C VAL A 214 -6.92 -23.99 -16.57
N ARG A 215 -6.63 -25.27 -16.76
CA ARG A 215 -5.80 -26.07 -15.88
C ARG A 215 -4.38 -25.51 -15.80
N LEU A 216 -3.82 -25.50 -14.60
CA LEU A 216 -2.40 -25.20 -14.45
C LEU A 216 -1.55 -26.40 -14.93
N GLU A 217 -0.65 -26.14 -15.85
CA GLU A 217 0.31 -27.15 -16.33
C GLU A 217 1.41 -27.42 -15.30
N VAL A 218 1.70 -26.45 -14.43
CA VAL A 218 2.71 -26.55 -13.37
C VAL A 218 2.10 -27.07 -12.08
N GLY A 219 2.75 -28.04 -11.46
CA GLY A 219 2.34 -28.65 -10.18
C GLY A 219 3.29 -28.31 -9.03
N LEU A 220 2.88 -28.69 -7.81
CA LEU A 220 3.75 -28.72 -6.65
C LEU A 220 4.99 -29.59 -6.96
N GLY A 221 6.15 -29.01 -7.08
CA GLY A 221 7.39 -29.70 -7.49
C GLY A 221 8.10 -28.99 -8.61
N THR A 222 7.42 -28.12 -9.36
CA THR A 222 8.07 -27.29 -10.37
C THR A 222 9.05 -26.34 -9.69
N SER A 223 10.31 -26.39 -10.15
CA SER A 223 11.38 -25.55 -9.59
C SER A 223 11.59 -24.31 -10.45
N VAL A 224 11.58 -23.16 -9.83
CA VAL A 224 11.91 -21.86 -10.43
C VAL A 224 13.16 -21.32 -9.74
N TYR A 225 14.25 -21.20 -10.49
CA TYR A 225 15.57 -20.78 -9.98
C TYR A 225 15.99 -21.51 -8.69
N GLY A 226 15.69 -22.80 -8.60
CA GLY A 226 15.98 -23.65 -7.45
C GLY A 226 14.98 -23.60 -6.30
N ILE A 227 13.92 -22.81 -6.40
CA ILE A 227 12.81 -22.75 -5.42
C ILE A 227 11.66 -23.60 -5.94
N THR A 228 11.15 -24.46 -5.06
CA THR A 228 9.98 -25.30 -5.33
C THR A 228 8.83 -24.84 -4.44
N ALA A 229 7.65 -24.69 -5.02
CA ALA A 229 6.44 -24.34 -4.25
C ALA A 229 6.15 -25.44 -3.21
N ARG A 230 6.00 -25.07 -1.95
CA ARG A 230 5.70 -25.98 -0.83
C ARG A 230 4.21 -26.14 -0.58
N ASN A 231 3.42 -25.20 -1.08
CA ASN A 231 1.97 -25.21 -0.97
C ASN A 231 1.35 -24.54 -2.20
N ARG A 232 0.01 -24.65 -2.32
CA ARG A 232 -0.74 -24.12 -3.48
C ARG A 232 -0.61 -22.59 -3.64
N GLU A 233 -0.58 -21.83 -2.54
CA GLU A 233 -0.49 -20.38 -2.59
C GLU A 233 0.84 -19.92 -3.19
N GLN A 234 1.93 -20.60 -2.82
CA GLN A 234 3.24 -20.40 -3.44
C GLN A 234 3.27 -20.80 -4.91
N LEU A 235 2.55 -21.86 -5.28
CA LEU A 235 2.40 -22.28 -6.68
C LEU A 235 1.68 -21.20 -7.49
N PHE A 236 0.56 -20.68 -7.00
CA PHE A 236 -0.20 -19.61 -7.65
C PHE A 236 0.62 -18.32 -7.75
N ALA A 237 1.37 -18.00 -6.72
CA ALA A 237 2.29 -16.86 -6.74
C ALA A 237 3.36 -17.03 -7.84
N LEU A 238 4.01 -18.19 -7.95
CA LEU A 238 4.98 -18.47 -9.00
C LEU A 238 4.37 -18.37 -10.40
N GLU A 239 3.15 -18.83 -10.58
CA GLU A 239 2.44 -18.77 -11.85
C GLU A 239 2.26 -17.32 -12.31
N VAL A 240 1.69 -16.43 -11.48
CA VAL A 240 1.50 -15.02 -11.85
C VAL A 240 2.81 -14.24 -11.97
N LEU A 241 3.82 -14.61 -11.19
CA LEU A 241 5.13 -13.96 -11.25
C LEU A 241 5.85 -14.25 -12.57
N ARG A 242 5.63 -15.42 -13.16
CA ARG A 242 6.24 -15.86 -14.44
C ARG A 242 5.43 -15.46 -15.66
N ASP A 243 4.16 -15.14 -15.51
CA ASP A 243 3.29 -14.76 -16.62
C ASP A 243 3.56 -13.30 -17.05
N ASP A 244 4.19 -13.11 -18.20
CA ASP A 244 4.57 -11.78 -18.71
C ASP A 244 3.35 -10.95 -19.17
N SER A 245 2.18 -11.55 -19.35
CA SER A 245 0.94 -10.83 -19.65
C SER A 245 0.38 -10.08 -18.43
N ILE A 246 0.86 -10.39 -17.22
CA ILE A 246 0.47 -9.77 -15.95
C ILE A 246 1.61 -8.87 -15.47
N PRO A 247 1.65 -7.60 -15.88
CA PRO A 247 2.74 -6.68 -15.51
C PRO A 247 2.69 -6.19 -14.05
N LEU A 248 1.58 -6.36 -13.34
CA LEU A 248 1.42 -5.92 -11.95
C LEU A 248 1.02 -7.09 -11.06
N VAL A 249 1.83 -7.42 -10.07
CA VAL A 249 1.56 -8.51 -9.12
C VAL A 249 1.64 -8.00 -7.69
N CYS A 250 0.61 -8.28 -6.89
CA CYS A 250 0.59 -8.04 -5.45
C CYS A 250 0.64 -9.36 -4.69
N LEU A 251 1.68 -9.56 -3.88
CA LEU A 251 1.80 -10.69 -2.97
C LEU A 251 1.65 -10.22 -1.54
N THR A 252 0.54 -10.56 -0.91
CA THR A 252 0.28 -10.25 0.49
C THR A 252 0.41 -11.49 1.38
N GLY A 253 0.54 -11.31 2.68
CA GLY A 253 0.52 -12.40 3.64
C GLY A 253 1.49 -12.21 4.79
N LYS A 254 1.38 -13.06 5.81
CA LYS A 254 2.21 -12.96 7.03
C LYS A 254 3.70 -13.12 6.73
N ALA A 255 4.54 -12.56 7.59
CA ALA A 255 5.99 -12.78 7.50
C ALA A 255 6.34 -14.28 7.56
N GLY A 256 7.34 -14.70 6.75
CA GLY A 256 7.77 -16.11 6.69
C GLY A 256 6.95 -17.01 5.76
N THR A 257 6.04 -16.48 4.94
CA THR A 257 5.31 -17.23 3.91
C THR A 257 6.11 -17.39 2.61
N GLY A 258 7.29 -16.75 2.48
CA GLY A 258 8.19 -16.88 1.34
C GLY A 258 7.99 -15.87 0.21
N LYS A 259 7.12 -14.84 0.38
CA LYS A 259 6.80 -13.84 -0.65
C LYS A 259 8.03 -13.28 -1.37
N THR A 260 8.95 -12.69 -0.62
CA THR A 260 10.14 -12.02 -1.14
C THR A 260 11.08 -13.01 -1.82
N LEU A 261 11.30 -14.19 -1.23
CA LEU A 261 12.15 -15.23 -1.79
C LEU A 261 11.61 -15.73 -3.14
N ILE A 262 10.31 -16.00 -3.22
CA ILE A 262 9.64 -16.48 -4.44
C ILE A 262 9.65 -15.40 -5.52
N ALA A 263 9.41 -14.15 -5.16
CA ALA A 263 9.46 -13.03 -6.10
C ALA A 263 10.88 -12.85 -6.68
N ILE A 264 11.92 -12.93 -5.84
CA ILE A 264 13.31 -12.83 -6.29
C ILE A 264 13.67 -14.02 -7.17
N ALA A 265 13.28 -15.27 -6.82
CA ALA A 265 13.54 -16.45 -7.61
C ALA A 265 12.90 -16.36 -9.01
N ALA A 266 11.64 -15.92 -9.09
CA ALA A 266 10.96 -15.69 -10.35
C ALA A 266 11.64 -14.59 -11.19
N GLY A 267 12.00 -13.46 -10.57
CA GLY A 267 12.72 -12.38 -11.23
C GLY A 267 14.09 -12.80 -11.77
N LEU A 268 14.85 -13.61 -11.00
CA LEU A 268 16.13 -14.18 -11.45
C LEU A 268 15.95 -15.11 -12.64
N SER A 269 14.94 -15.99 -12.61
CA SER A 269 14.64 -16.88 -13.76
C SER A 269 14.32 -16.05 -15.00
N LYS A 270 13.47 -15.04 -14.88
CA LYS A 270 13.06 -14.16 -15.98
C LYS A 270 14.21 -13.35 -16.58
N VAL A 271 15.14 -12.88 -15.74
CA VAL A 271 16.27 -12.05 -16.20
C VAL A 271 17.44 -12.90 -16.67
N MET A 272 17.76 -14.01 -15.97
CA MET A 272 19.00 -14.75 -16.19
C MET A 272 18.83 -15.99 -17.04
N ASP A 273 17.71 -16.70 -16.91
CA ASP A 273 17.47 -17.94 -17.62
C ASP A 273 16.69 -17.68 -18.92
N GLU A 274 15.64 -16.83 -18.85
CA GLU A 274 14.74 -16.56 -19.97
C GLU A 274 15.15 -15.31 -20.78
N ASN A 275 15.94 -14.40 -20.21
CA ASN A 275 16.31 -13.09 -20.80
C ASN A 275 15.10 -12.23 -21.22
N ALA A 276 13.95 -12.41 -20.53
CA ALA A 276 12.72 -11.67 -20.79
C ALA A 276 12.80 -10.19 -20.37
N TYR A 277 13.61 -9.93 -19.35
CA TYR A 277 13.88 -8.58 -18.82
C TYR A 277 15.38 -8.32 -18.80
N THR A 278 15.76 -7.07 -18.96
CA THR A 278 17.17 -6.63 -18.98
C THR A 278 17.78 -6.55 -17.59
N LYS A 279 16.94 -6.38 -16.56
CA LYS A 279 17.38 -6.10 -15.19
C LYS A 279 16.38 -6.56 -14.16
N LEU A 280 16.85 -7.07 -13.04
CA LEU A 280 16.11 -7.25 -11.81
C LEU A 280 16.45 -6.12 -10.83
N THR A 281 15.46 -5.34 -10.43
CA THR A 281 15.62 -4.31 -9.39
C THR A 281 14.81 -4.73 -8.16
N VAL A 282 15.46 -4.84 -7.01
CA VAL A 282 14.80 -5.11 -5.73
C VAL A 282 14.93 -3.86 -4.87
N THR A 283 13.81 -3.33 -4.43
CA THR A 283 13.76 -2.11 -3.65
C THR A 283 12.90 -2.26 -2.41
N LYS A 284 13.20 -1.46 -1.39
CA LYS A 284 12.46 -1.43 -0.14
C LYS A 284 12.21 0.02 0.30
N PRO A 285 11.02 0.39 0.80
CA PRO A 285 10.80 1.68 1.42
C PRO A 285 11.63 1.80 2.69
N VAL A 286 12.17 2.98 2.92
CA VAL A 286 12.86 3.30 4.19
C VAL A 286 11.87 4.01 5.10
N VAL A 287 11.52 3.36 6.19
CA VAL A 287 10.75 3.98 7.28
C VAL A 287 11.75 4.34 8.37
N SER A 288 11.90 5.63 8.65
CA SER A 288 12.78 6.09 9.72
C SER A 288 12.14 5.82 11.08
N MET A 289 12.57 4.76 11.74
CA MET A 289 12.25 4.53 13.15
C MET A 289 13.06 5.50 14.05
N GLY A 290 12.72 6.77 14.03
CA GLY A 290 13.21 7.76 15.01
C GLY A 290 14.66 8.26 14.85
N GLN A 291 15.48 7.69 13.96
CA GLN A 291 16.82 8.21 13.64
C GLN A 291 16.94 8.51 12.15
N ASP A 292 17.34 9.72 11.83
CA ASP A 292 17.56 10.15 10.44
C ASP A 292 18.82 9.46 9.90
N ILE A 293 18.71 8.82 8.73
CA ILE A 293 19.83 8.15 8.03
C ILE A 293 21.02 9.11 7.84
N GLY A 294 20.77 10.43 7.79
CA GLY A 294 21.79 11.47 7.62
C GLY A 294 22.87 11.50 8.71
N PHE A 295 22.57 11.03 9.92
CA PHE A 295 23.49 11.06 11.06
C PHE A 295 24.40 9.83 11.19
N LEU A 296 24.19 8.79 10.36
CA LEU A 296 25.09 7.62 10.40
C LEU A 296 26.40 7.93 9.67
N PRO A 297 27.58 7.60 10.23
CA PRO A 297 28.85 7.71 9.54
C PRO A 297 28.94 6.68 8.41
N GLY A 298 29.67 6.99 7.34
CA GLY A 298 29.93 6.08 6.22
C GLY A 298 29.37 6.55 4.88
N THR A 299 29.64 5.77 3.82
CA THR A 299 29.14 5.99 2.47
C THR A 299 27.63 5.78 2.38
N ALA A 300 26.98 6.25 1.34
CA ALA A 300 25.55 6.04 1.12
C ALA A 300 25.19 4.55 1.09
N GLU A 301 26.05 3.71 0.48
CA GLU A 301 25.86 2.25 0.42
C GLU A 301 25.96 1.60 1.80
N GLU A 302 26.93 1.99 2.62
CA GLU A 302 27.09 1.48 3.99
C GLU A 302 25.92 1.86 4.89
N LYS A 303 25.39 3.06 4.71
CA LYS A 303 24.22 3.54 5.47
C LYS A 303 22.93 2.77 5.12
N ILE A 304 22.76 2.36 3.88
CA ILE A 304 21.57 1.68 3.37
C ILE A 304 21.60 0.17 3.68
N ARG A 305 22.80 -0.41 3.83
CA ARG A 305 23.02 -1.86 3.98
C ARG A 305 22.11 -2.55 4.99
N PRO A 306 21.87 -2.03 6.20
CA PRO A 306 20.99 -2.68 7.17
C PRO A 306 19.56 -2.90 6.67
N TRP A 307 19.02 -1.98 5.86
CA TRP A 307 17.65 -2.08 5.33
C TRP A 307 17.51 -3.08 4.19
N VAL A 308 18.58 -3.25 3.41
CA VAL A 308 18.59 -4.15 2.25
C VAL A 308 19.24 -5.51 2.55
N GLN A 309 19.81 -5.70 3.75
CA GLN A 309 20.44 -6.96 4.15
C GLN A 309 19.53 -8.20 3.95
N PRO A 310 18.22 -8.18 4.30
CA PRO A 310 17.34 -9.32 4.07
C PRO A 310 17.20 -9.70 2.59
N VAL A 311 17.37 -8.75 1.68
CA VAL A 311 17.39 -9.03 0.23
C VAL A 311 18.67 -9.76 -0.16
N TYR A 312 19.81 -9.32 0.38
CA TYR A 312 21.09 -10.01 0.16
C TYR A 312 21.09 -11.43 0.71
N ASP A 313 20.50 -11.65 1.89
CA ASP A 313 20.37 -12.99 2.48
C ASP A 313 19.54 -13.94 1.58
N ASN A 314 18.44 -13.45 1.01
CA ASN A 314 17.66 -14.20 0.02
C ASN A 314 18.46 -14.48 -1.25
N LEU A 315 19.20 -13.51 -1.76
CA LEU A 315 20.06 -13.69 -2.93
C LEU A 315 21.19 -14.67 -2.65
N ASP A 316 21.86 -14.59 -1.49
CA ASP A 316 22.89 -15.53 -1.09
C ASP A 316 22.34 -16.95 -0.98
N PHE A 317 21.14 -17.13 -0.42
CA PHE A 317 20.47 -18.43 -0.37
C PHE A 317 20.23 -19.01 -1.78
N LEU A 318 19.78 -18.17 -2.74
CA LEU A 318 19.52 -18.58 -4.12
C LEU A 318 20.81 -18.88 -4.89
N PHE A 319 21.87 -18.10 -4.67
CA PHE A 319 23.18 -18.28 -5.33
C PHE A 319 24.06 -19.36 -4.68
N ALA A 320 23.81 -19.72 -3.41
CA ALA A 320 24.58 -20.76 -2.72
C ALA A 320 24.66 -22.09 -3.49
N ARG A 321 23.57 -22.45 -4.21
CA ARG A 321 23.52 -23.63 -5.09
C ARG A 321 24.46 -23.53 -6.31
N LYS A 322 24.84 -22.30 -6.71
CA LYS A 322 25.78 -22.04 -7.82
C LYS A 322 27.22 -21.79 -7.30
N GLY A 323 27.45 -21.91 -6.00
CA GLY A 323 28.77 -21.72 -5.37
C GLY A 323 29.31 -20.28 -5.43
N VAL A 324 28.44 -19.30 -5.63
CA VAL A 324 28.81 -17.88 -5.78
C VAL A 324 28.15 -17.07 -4.66
N ARG A 325 28.84 -16.07 -4.13
CA ARG A 325 28.25 -15.08 -3.23
C ARG A 325 27.49 -14.02 -4.03
N ALA A 326 26.28 -13.63 -3.57
CA ALA A 326 25.46 -12.65 -4.26
C ALA A 326 26.22 -11.32 -4.48
N GLU A 327 26.94 -10.85 -3.47
CA GLU A 327 27.68 -9.58 -3.53
C GLU A 327 28.76 -9.57 -4.63
N GLU A 328 29.49 -10.67 -4.84
CA GLU A 328 30.47 -10.80 -5.91
C GLU A 328 29.83 -10.84 -7.29
N TYR A 329 28.67 -11.49 -7.38
CA TYR A 329 27.91 -11.59 -8.62
C TYR A 329 27.33 -10.24 -9.05
N LEU A 330 26.77 -9.50 -8.08
CA LEU A 330 26.19 -8.16 -8.29
C LEU A 330 27.24 -7.16 -8.75
N LYS A 331 28.45 -7.19 -8.18
CA LYS A 331 29.57 -6.32 -8.58
C LYS A 331 30.06 -6.59 -10.01
N LYS A 332 29.99 -7.84 -10.46
CA LYS A 332 30.49 -8.25 -11.81
C LYS A 332 29.44 -8.02 -12.92
N ARG A 333 28.16 -8.17 -12.62
CA ARG A 333 27.08 -8.06 -13.61
C ARG A 333 26.01 -7.09 -13.09
N LYS A 334 25.91 -5.92 -13.69
CA LYS A 334 24.93 -4.88 -13.38
C LYS A 334 23.47 -5.22 -13.80
N ILE A 335 23.12 -6.50 -13.84
CA ILE A 335 21.78 -6.98 -14.19
C ILE A 335 20.86 -7.14 -12.99
N ILE A 336 21.40 -7.07 -11.77
CA ILE A 336 20.65 -7.08 -10.52
C ILE A 336 21.06 -5.84 -9.74
N GLU A 337 20.07 -5.04 -9.33
CA GLU A 337 20.25 -3.89 -8.44
C GLU A 337 19.43 -4.06 -7.17
N VAL A 338 20.04 -3.73 -6.04
CA VAL A 338 19.36 -3.64 -4.75
C VAL A 338 19.50 -2.20 -4.28
N GLU A 339 18.39 -1.48 -4.21
CA GLU A 339 18.39 -0.05 -3.90
C GLU A 339 17.21 0.36 -3.02
N ILE A 340 17.28 1.54 -2.43
CA ILE A 340 16.14 2.13 -1.73
C ILE A 340 15.21 2.83 -2.72
N LEU A 341 13.93 2.82 -2.42
CA LEU A 341 12.88 3.33 -3.28
C LEU A 341 13.06 4.79 -3.72
N SER A 342 13.74 5.60 -2.91
CA SER A 342 13.98 7.03 -3.20
C SER A 342 14.74 7.26 -4.51
N TYR A 343 15.54 6.30 -4.97
CA TYR A 343 16.34 6.43 -6.21
C TYR A 343 15.54 6.08 -7.48
N ILE A 344 14.40 5.42 -7.35
CA ILE A 344 13.51 5.08 -8.48
C ILE A 344 12.71 6.31 -8.96
N ARG A 345 12.55 7.32 -8.10
CA ARG A 345 11.77 8.53 -8.42
C ARG A 345 12.44 9.35 -9.53
N GLY A 346 11.67 9.71 -10.57
CA GLY A 346 12.12 10.61 -11.67
C GLY A 346 12.58 9.91 -12.94
N ARG A 347 12.65 8.55 -12.98
CA ARG A 347 13.12 7.79 -14.14
C ARG A 347 11.96 7.02 -14.77
N SER A 348 11.91 6.91 -16.08
CA SER A 348 11.11 5.88 -16.77
C SER A 348 11.89 4.56 -16.71
N ILE A 349 11.20 3.46 -16.51
CA ILE A 349 11.83 2.16 -16.23
C ILE A 349 11.29 1.14 -17.24
N PRO A 350 11.83 1.07 -18.45
CA PRO A 350 11.45 0.06 -19.44
C PRO A 350 12.20 -1.25 -19.24
N HIS A 351 11.60 -2.36 -19.66
CA HIS A 351 12.21 -3.69 -19.77
C HIS A 351 12.83 -4.23 -18.47
N GLN A 352 12.26 -3.88 -17.30
CA GLN A 352 12.78 -4.32 -16.01
C GLN A 352 11.76 -5.15 -15.22
N TYR A 353 12.30 -6.08 -14.43
CA TYR A 353 11.56 -6.80 -13.40
C TYR A 353 11.84 -6.12 -12.05
N ILE A 354 10.83 -5.48 -11.48
CA ILE A 354 10.98 -4.65 -10.27
C ILE A 354 10.22 -5.32 -9.12
N ILE A 355 10.90 -5.52 -8.00
CA ILE A 355 10.30 -6.01 -6.76
C ILE A 355 10.35 -4.88 -5.73
N ILE A 356 9.20 -4.58 -5.14
CA ILE A 356 9.05 -3.62 -4.06
C ILE A 356 8.66 -4.41 -2.82
N ASP A 357 9.65 -4.68 -1.97
CA ASP A 357 9.46 -5.42 -0.73
C ASP A 357 8.99 -4.49 0.40
N GLU A 358 8.26 -5.01 1.39
CA GLU A 358 7.63 -4.27 2.48
C GLU A 358 6.72 -3.12 2.01
N ALA A 359 6.00 -3.35 0.92
CA ALA A 359 5.17 -2.33 0.27
C ALA A 359 3.98 -1.84 1.11
N GLN A 360 3.62 -2.53 2.21
CA GLN A 360 2.64 -2.05 3.18
C GLN A 360 3.08 -0.76 3.89
N ASN A 361 4.36 -0.43 3.83
CA ASN A 361 4.89 0.82 4.38
C ASN A 361 4.78 2.02 3.42
N LEU A 362 4.28 1.81 2.21
CA LEU A 362 4.05 2.86 1.23
C LEU A 362 2.65 3.45 1.32
N THR A 363 2.55 4.74 1.09
CA THR A 363 1.28 5.41 0.87
C THR A 363 0.70 5.07 -0.51
N PRO A 364 -0.61 5.16 -0.74
CA PRO A 364 -1.22 5.01 -2.07
C PRO A 364 -0.63 5.96 -3.11
N HIS A 365 -0.28 7.18 -2.71
CA HIS A 365 0.37 8.17 -3.59
C HIS A 365 1.77 7.72 -4.04
N GLU A 366 2.56 7.14 -3.15
CA GLU A 366 3.88 6.61 -3.51
C GLU A 366 3.78 5.44 -4.46
N VAL A 367 2.88 4.50 -4.19
CA VAL A 367 2.61 3.36 -5.08
C VAL A 367 2.16 3.84 -6.46
N LYS A 368 1.21 4.79 -6.54
CA LYS A 368 0.79 5.42 -7.80
C LYS A 368 1.98 6.02 -8.54
N THR A 369 2.85 6.77 -7.83
CA THR A 369 4.03 7.41 -8.42
C THR A 369 4.99 6.41 -9.04
N ILE A 370 5.14 5.21 -8.45
CA ILE A 370 6.01 4.16 -8.97
C ILE A 370 5.38 3.50 -10.20
N ILE A 371 4.12 3.07 -10.08
CA ILE A 371 3.44 2.32 -11.16
C ILE A 371 3.31 3.16 -12.42
N THR A 372 3.05 4.46 -12.30
CA THR A 372 2.96 5.36 -13.46
C THR A 372 4.29 5.59 -14.18
N ARG A 373 5.39 5.02 -13.68
CA ARG A 373 6.72 5.05 -14.31
C ARG A 373 7.09 3.75 -15.01
N ALA A 374 6.25 2.71 -14.87
CA ALA A 374 6.42 1.49 -15.64
C ALA A 374 6.45 1.83 -17.12
N GLY A 375 7.58 1.55 -17.75
CA GLY A 375 7.74 1.64 -19.19
C GLY A 375 7.25 0.37 -19.89
N GLU A 376 7.46 0.31 -21.18
CA GLU A 376 7.13 -0.87 -21.98
C GLU A 376 7.86 -2.12 -21.44
N LYS A 377 7.17 -3.26 -21.41
CA LYS A 377 7.70 -4.55 -20.93
C LYS A 377 8.31 -4.48 -19.53
N THR A 378 7.69 -3.75 -18.63
CA THR A 378 8.10 -3.71 -17.22
C THR A 378 7.11 -4.50 -16.39
N LYS A 379 7.63 -5.35 -15.49
CA LYS A 379 6.85 -6.05 -14.48
C LYS A 379 7.15 -5.47 -13.11
N ILE A 380 6.10 -5.14 -12.36
CA ILE A 380 6.19 -4.62 -10.99
C ILE A 380 5.54 -5.62 -10.05
N VAL A 381 6.29 -6.06 -9.07
CA VAL A 381 5.86 -6.98 -8.01
C VAL A 381 5.93 -6.25 -6.67
N LEU A 382 4.81 -6.16 -5.97
CA LEU A 382 4.76 -5.64 -4.62
C LEU A 382 4.60 -6.80 -3.64
N THR A 383 5.47 -6.88 -2.64
CA THR A 383 5.39 -7.87 -1.57
C THR A 383 5.23 -7.18 -0.23
N GLY A 384 4.44 -7.76 0.69
CA GLY A 384 4.30 -7.17 2.01
C GLY A 384 3.35 -7.91 2.95
N ASP A 385 3.41 -7.55 4.22
CA ASP A 385 2.54 -8.04 5.29
C ASP A 385 1.62 -6.89 5.75
N PRO A 386 0.31 -6.95 5.45
CA PRO A 386 -0.61 -5.88 5.83
C PRO A 386 -0.77 -5.68 7.34
N ASP A 387 -0.30 -6.62 8.16
CA ASP A 387 -0.39 -6.56 9.61
C ASP A 387 0.92 -6.05 10.26
N GLN A 388 2.03 -5.93 9.48
CA GLN A 388 3.32 -5.43 9.93
C GLN A 388 3.64 -4.07 9.30
N ILE A 389 2.94 -3.02 9.76
CA ILE A 389 3.09 -1.66 9.25
C ILE A 389 3.94 -0.85 10.21
N ASP A 390 5.13 -0.44 9.77
CA ASP A 390 6.05 0.41 10.54
C ASP A 390 5.74 1.90 10.37
N ASN A 391 5.03 2.27 9.30
CA ASN A 391 4.66 3.65 9.02
C ASN A 391 3.49 4.08 9.92
N PRO A 392 3.69 5.00 10.88
CA PRO A 392 2.66 5.36 11.87
C PRO A 392 1.43 6.06 11.28
N TYR A 393 1.48 6.48 10.02
CA TYR A 393 0.38 7.15 9.33
C TYR A 393 -0.48 6.21 8.48
N LEU A 394 -0.15 4.92 8.44
CA LEU A 394 -0.83 3.91 7.65
C LEU A 394 -1.49 2.86 8.56
N ASP A 395 -2.54 2.25 8.05
CA ASP A 395 -3.19 1.08 8.64
C ASP A 395 -3.39 -0.02 7.60
N ARG A 396 -3.93 -1.16 8.02
CA ARG A 396 -4.19 -2.32 7.15
C ARG A 396 -5.00 -1.97 5.90
N THR A 397 -5.88 -0.98 5.98
CA THR A 397 -6.82 -0.62 4.91
C THR A 397 -6.38 0.58 4.08
N SER A 398 -5.46 1.41 4.60
CA SER A 398 -5.02 2.66 3.98
C SER A 398 -3.61 2.61 3.40
N ASN A 399 -2.89 1.50 3.58
CA ASN A 399 -1.57 1.35 2.99
C ASN A 399 -1.63 1.11 1.48
N GLY A 400 -0.58 1.50 0.78
CA GLY A 400 -0.53 1.49 -0.67
C GLY A 400 -0.64 0.10 -1.29
N LEU A 401 -0.13 -0.96 -0.62
CA LEU A 401 -0.21 -2.33 -1.10
C LEU A 401 -1.66 -2.82 -1.15
N MET A 402 -2.42 -2.64 -0.06
CA MET A 402 -3.81 -3.10 0.02
C MET A 402 -4.75 -2.26 -0.84
N VAL A 403 -4.53 -0.94 -0.90
CA VAL A 403 -5.29 -0.05 -1.80
C VAL A 403 -5.06 -0.44 -3.25
N LEU A 404 -3.84 -0.78 -3.63
CA LEU A 404 -3.53 -1.24 -4.98
C LEU A 404 -4.18 -2.59 -5.27
N ALA A 405 -3.98 -3.59 -4.40
CA ALA A 405 -4.56 -4.92 -4.54
C ALA A 405 -6.09 -4.86 -4.72
N SER A 406 -6.77 -4.03 -3.93
CA SER A 406 -8.21 -3.83 -4.04
C SER A 406 -8.64 -3.13 -5.35
N LYS A 407 -7.98 -2.03 -5.73
CA LYS A 407 -8.36 -1.24 -6.91
C LYS A 407 -8.05 -1.93 -8.25
N PHE A 408 -7.03 -2.79 -8.27
CA PHE A 408 -6.66 -3.56 -9.45
C PHE A 408 -7.17 -5.00 -9.41
N PHE A 409 -7.95 -5.35 -8.42
CA PHE A 409 -8.64 -6.63 -8.39
C PHE A 409 -9.58 -6.74 -9.59
N ASP A 410 -9.56 -7.89 -10.28
CA ASP A 410 -10.28 -8.11 -11.55
C ASP A 410 -9.79 -7.24 -12.75
N HIS A 411 -8.58 -6.69 -12.67
CA HIS A 411 -8.00 -5.97 -13.81
C HIS A 411 -7.13 -6.91 -14.65
N PRO A 412 -7.22 -6.92 -16.00
CA PRO A 412 -6.47 -7.87 -16.84
C PRO A 412 -4.94 -7.78 -16.68
N LEU A 413 -4.42 -6.59 -16.37
CA LEU A 413 -2.98 -6.36 -16.19
C LEU A 413 -2.47 -6.65 -14.77
N ALA A 414 -3.32 -7.16 -13.87
CA ALA A 414 -2.92 -7.33 -12.47
C ALA A 414 -3.37 -8.66 -11.88
N ALA A 415 -2.58 -9.18 -10.93
CA ALA A 415 -2.97 -10.31 -10.09
C ALA A 415 -2.64 -10.03 -8.62
N HIS A 416 -3.44 -10.58 -7.73
CA HIS A 416 -3.23 -10.54 -6.29
C HIS A 416 -3.28 -11.95 -5.73
N ILE A 417 -2.27 -12.33 -4.93
CA ILE A 417 -2.23 -13.61 -4.21
C ILE A 417 -1.89 -13.35 -2.74
N THR A 418 -2.72 -13.89 -1.85
CA THR A 418 -2.44 -13.90 -0.41
C THR A 418 -1.82 -15.23 -0.01
N LEU A 419 -0.65 -15.18 0.60
CA LEU A 419 0.05 -16.34 1.16
C LEU A 419 -0.25 -16.40 2.67
N GLU A 420 -1.04 -17.37 3.09
CA GLU A 420 -1.47 -17.52 4.49
C GLU A 420 -0.56 -18.49 5.24
N LYS A 421 -0.12 -19.57 4.56
CA LYS A 421 0.65 -20.63 5.17
C LYS A 421 2.11 -20.24 5.35
N GLY A 422 2.51 -20.02 6.60
CA GLY A 422 3.92 -19.79 6.97
C GLY A 422 4.75 -21.06 6.83
N GLU A 423 5.93 -20.93 6.26
CA GLU A 423 6.92 -22.02 6.12
C GLU A 423 8.09 -21.79 7.09
N ARG A 424 7.75 -21.40 8.31
CA ARG A 424 8.71 -21.11 9.40
C ARG A 424 9.14 -22.39 10.12
N SER A 425 10.21 -22.28 10.90
CA SER A 425 10.58 -23.33 11.87
C SER A 425 9.46 -23.52 12.91
N ALA A 426 9.36 -24.72 13.49
CA ALA A 426 8.39 -25.01 14.54
C ALA A 426 8.42 -23.98 15.69
N LEU A 427 9.62 -23.55 16.10
CA LEU A 427 9.81 -22.53 17.13
C LEU A 427 9.20 -21.18 16.71
N ALA A 428 9.46 -20.73 15.48
CA ALA A 428 8.95 -19.45 15.01
C ALA A 428 7.42 -19.45 14.81
N THR A 429 6.83 -20.59 14.45
CA THR A 429 5.37 -20.75 14.38
C THR A 429 4.76 -20.63 15.77
N VAL A 430 5.25 -21.41 16.74
CA VAL A 430 4.76 -21.37 18.13
C VAL A 430 4.93 -19.98 18.74
N ALA A 431 6.07 -19.31 18.51
CA ALA A 431 6.30 -17.97 19.03
C ALA A 431 5.30 -16.93 18.45
N SER A 432 4.94 -17.07 17.18
CA SER A 432 3.93 -16.17 16.55
C SER A 432 2.49 -16.42 16.99
N GLU A 433 2.22 -17.56 17.65
CA GLU A 433 0.90 -17.90 18.19
C GLU A 433 0.75 -17.53 19.67
N ILE A 434 1.86 -17.51 20.40
CA ILE A 434 1.86 -17.31 21.86
C ILE A 434 2.18 -15.86 22.24
N LEU A 435 3.01 -15.17 21.46
CA LEU A 435 3.45 -13.77 21.66
C LEU A 435 2.70 -12.78 20.78
#